data_942ab0fb0a1b227141fc1b5b9f2c7faf
#
_entry.id   942ab0fb0a1b227141fc1b5b9f2c7faf
#
_cell.length_a   1.000
_cell.length_b   1.000
_cell.length_c   1.000
_cell.angle_alpha   90.00
_cell.angle_beta   90.00
_cell.angle_gamma   90.00
#
_symmetry.space_group_name_H-M   'P 1'
#
loop_
_entity.id
_entity.type
_entity.pdbx_description
1 polymer ?
#
loop_
_entity_poly.entity_id
_entity_poly.type
_entity_poly.pdbx_seq_one_letter_code
_entity_poly.pdbx_strand_id
1 'polypeptide(L)'
;VPRVDKKLILDYKDDLIVLSGNLFGEISNKILTTGTKEAEDSLIWWKNNFKDDFYIELNRHGQEDEDTVNKVLLEFSEKHQIKLVATNNTFYLDNNSADAHDILLCVKDGEKLSTPKGRGRGFRYGLPNNEYYFKSPDEMKEIFSDIPSAISNTNEIVSKVQAFDLNNEVLLPKFEIPDEFIDSDDENDSGKRG
;
A
#
# COMPACT_ATOMS: atom_id res chain seq x y z
N VAL A 1 1.29 -12.54 8.17
CA VAL A 1 1.33 -11.16 7.68
C VAL A 1 1.28 -10.25 8.90
N PRO A 2 2.23 -9.31 9.05
CA PRO A 2 2.21 -8.32 10.12
C PRO A 2 0.91 -7.51 10.08
N ARG A 3 0.35 -7.21 11.24
CA ARG A 3 -0.84 -6.39 11.39
C ARG A 3 -0.60 -5.37 12.49
N VAL A 4 -1.08 -4.16 12.26
CA VAL A 4 -0.99 -3.05 13.22
C VAL A 4 -2.38 -2.46 13.46
N ASP A 5 -2.62 -1.96 14.65
CA ASP A 5 -3.82 -1.22 14.99
C ASP A 5 -3.55 0.29 14.97
N LYS A 6 -4.62 1.08 15.09
CA LYS A 6 -4.52 2.55 15.11
C LYS A 6 -3.71 3.07 16.30
N LYS A 7 -3.66 2.35 17.41
CA LYS A 7 -2.87 2.75 18.58
C LYS A 7 -1.39 2.68 18.25
N LEU A 8 -0.93 1.55 17.70
CA LEU A 8 0.46 1.38 17.32
C LEU A 8 0.88 2.38 16.23
N ILE A 9 -0.02 2.68 15.28
CA ILE A 9 0.25 3.71 14.27
C ILE A 9 0.48 5.08 14.92
N LEU A 10 -0.32 5.44 15.93
CA LEU A 10 -0.15 6.71 16.64
C LEU A 10 1.12 6.77 17.48
N ASP A 11 1.55 5.64 18.05
CA ASP A 11 2.79 5.56 18.83
C ASP A 11 4.03 5.80 17.94
N TYR A 12 3.93 5.53 16.63
CA TYR A 12 5.01 5.69 15.64
C TYR A 12 4.65 6.63 14.49
N LYS A 13 3.72 7.58 14.71
CA LYS A 13 3.18 8.43 13.64
C LYS A 13 4.16 9.48 13.10
N ASP A 14 5.16 9.85 13.89
CA ASP A 14 6.13 10.86 13.51
C ASP A 14 6.92 10.35 12.29
N ASP A 15 7.16 11.23 11.34
CA ASP A 15 7.82 10.94 10.06
C ASP A 15 7.05 9.98 9.10
N LEU A 16 5.76 9.73 9.35
CA LEU A 16 4.91 8.96 8.44
C LEU A 16 4.07 9.87 7.55
N ILE A 17 4.05 9.56 6.26
CA ILE A 17 3.08 10.08 5.29
C ILE A 17 2.04 8.98 5.07
N VAL A 18 0.76 9.34 5.11
CA VAL A 18 -0.36 8.40 5.01
C VAL A 18 -1.19 8.68 3.77
N LEU A 19 -1.42 7.65 2.97
CA LEU A 19 -2.38 7.64 1.87
C LEU A 19 -3.64 6.87 2.27
N SER A 20 -4.81 7.30 1.79
CA SER A 20 -6.08 6.65 2.13
C SER A 20 -6.21 5.20 1.63
N GLY A 21 -5.35 4.82 0.70
CA GLY A 21 -5.32 3.49 0.09
C GLY A 21 -6.31 3.34 -1.07
N ASN A 22 -6.22 2.20 -1.73
CA ASN A 22 -7.09 1.82 -2.85
C ASN A 22 -8.47 1.32 -2.37
N LEU A 23 -9.22 0.58 -3.21
CA LEU A 23 -10.54 0.03 -2.88
C LEU A 23 -10.56 -0.84 -1.60
N PHE A 24 -9.42 -1.41 -1.20
CA PHE A 24 -9.28 -2.21 0.03
C PHE A 24 -8.91 -1.37 1.25
N GLY A 25 -8.62 -0.07 1.08
CA GLY A 25 -8.37 0.87 2.17
C GLY A 25 -9.60 1.07 3.05
N GLU A 26 -9.40 1.47 4.31
CA GLU A 26 -10.48 1.60 5.28
C GLU A 26 -11.61 2.52 4.78
N ILE A 27 -11.26 3.66 4.19
CA ILE A 27 -12.22 4.68 3.76
C ILE A 27 -13.01 4.17 2.54
N SER A 28 -12.30 3.73 1.50
CA SER A 28 -12.91 3.22 0.26
C SER A 28 -13.79 2.01 0.53
N ASN A 29 -13.32 1.07 1.35
CA ASN A 29 -14.11 -0.09 1.73
C ASN A 29 -15.40 0.31 2.46
N LYS A 30 -15.37 1.29 3.36
CA LYS A 30 -16.56 1.79 4.05
C LYS A 30 -17.54 2.47 3.10
N ILE A 31 -17.06 3.23 2.11
CA ILE A 31 -17.93 3.82 1.08
C ILE A 31 -18.75 2.73 0.39
N LEU A 32 -18.12 1.61 0.04
CA LEU A 32 -18.78 0.51 -0.69
C LEU A 32 -19.65 -0.41 0.18
N THR A 33 -19.34 -0.54 1.48
CA THR A 33 -19.96 -1.60 2.30
C THR A 33 -20.82 -1.09 3.44
N THR A 34 -20.47 0.04 4.03
CA THR A 34 -21.10 0.53 5.28
C THR A 34 -21.88 1.83 5.04
N GLY A 35 -21.30 2.76 4.31
CA GLY A 35 -21.90 4.04 3.96
C GLY A 35 -20.93 5.20 4.01
N THR A 36 -21.35 6.31 3.40
CA THR A 36 -20.54 7.51 3.25
C THR A 36 -20.23 8.18 4.57
N LYS A 37 -21.17 8.14 5.54
CA LYS A 37 -20.97 8.76 6.86
C LYS A 37 -19.85 8.07 7.64
N GLU A 38 -19.87 6.76 7.73
CA GLU A 38 -18.87 5.96 8.44
C GLU A 38 -17.48 6.06 7.77
N ALA A 39 -17.48 6.21 6.45
CA ALA A 39 -16.26 6.49 5.69
C ALA A 39 -15.71 7.87 6.03
N GLU A 40 -16.56 8.89 6.10
CA GLU A 40 -16.18 10.25 6.46
C GLU A 40 -15.63 10.34 7.88
N ASP A 41 -16.25 9.67 8.84
CA ASP A 41 -15.75 9.61 10.23
C ASP A 41 -14.34 9.03 10.29
N SER A 42 -14.06 8.01 9.50
CA SER A 42 -12.71 7.45 9.37
C SER A 42 -11.72 8.42 8.74
N LEU A 43 -12.13 9.10 7.66
CA LEU A 43 -11.30 10.10 6.99
C LEU A 43 -10.93 11.24 7.94
N ILE A 44 -11.89 11.73 8.73
CA ILE A 44 -11.68 12.78 9.73
C ILE A 44 -10.68 12.30 10.79
N TRP A 45 -10.76 11.04 11.22
CA TRP A 45 -9.80 10.49 12.16
C TRP A 45 -8.36 10.54 11.60
N TRP A 46 -8.15 10.12 10.36
CA TRP A 46 -6.85 10.16 9.71
C TRP A 46 -6.35 11.60 9.54
N LYS A 47 -7.20 12.51 9.04
CA LYS A 47 -6.87 13.92 8.90
C LYS A 47 -6.44 14.57 10.21
N ASN A 48 -7.16 14.32 11.30
CA ASN A 48 -6.86 14.92 12.60
C ASN A 48 -5.52 14.47 13.17
N ASN A 49 -5.11 13.25 12.89
CA ASN A 49 -3.87 12.68 13.40
C ASN A 49 -2.64 12.97 12.52
N PHE A 50 -2.81 13.05 11.20
CA PHE A 50 -1.69 13.22 10.25
C PHE A 50 -1.69 14.59 9.55
N LYS A 51 -2.77 15.36 9.64
CA LYS A 51 -2.87 16.73 9.10
C LYS A 51 -2.42 16.83 7.64
N ASP A 52 -1.32 17.56 7.38
CA ASP A 52 -0.76 17.80 6.03
C ASP A 52 0.02 16.59 5.46
N ASP A 53 0.21 15.56 6.26
CA ASP A 53 0.84 14.29 5.85
C ASP A 53 -0.18 13.20 5.54
N PHE A 54 -1.47 13.55 5.55
CA PHE A 54 -2.54 12.68 5.08
C PHE A 54 -3.05 13.12 3.71
N TYR A 55 -3.07 12.17 2.75
CA TYR A 55 -3.54 12.39 1.38
C TYR A 55 -4.64 11.40 1.04
N ILE A 56 -5.62 11.87 0.28
CA ILE A 56 -6.61 11.00 -0.36
C ILE A 56 -6.01 10.45 -1.65
N GLU A 57 -5.95 9.13 -1.75
CA GLU A 57 -5.42 8.40 -2.89
C GLU A 57 -6.53 8.11 -3.89
N LEU A 58 -6.28 8.40 -5.16
CA LEU A 58 -7.17 8.09 -6.27
C LEU A 58 -6.52 7.07 -7.20
N ASN A 59 -7.27 6.01 -7.51
CA ASN A 59 -6.92 4.99 -8.50
C ASN A 59 -7.90 5.02 -9.66
N ARG A 60 -7.42 4.78 -10.88
CA ARG A 60 -8.23 4.70 -12.10
C ARG A 60 -7.76 3.54 -13.00
N HIS A 61 -8.31 2.36 -12.78
CA HIS A 61 -8.08 1.16 -13.59
C HIS A 61 -9.33 0.78 -14.40
N GLY A 62 -10.32 1.69 -14.52
CA GLY A 62 -11.56 1.46 -15.25
C GLY A 62 -12.52 0.50 -14.55
N GLN A 63 -12.54 0.48 -13.23
CA GLN A 63 -13.49 -0.29 -12.44
C GLN A 63 -14.64 0.61 -11.96
N GLU A 64 -15.87 0.13 -12.04
CA GLU A 64 -17.08 0.83 -11.60
C GLU A 64 -17.03 1.19 -10.09
N ASP A 65 -16.45 0.29 -9.28
CA ASP A 65 -16.26 0.56 -7.85
C ASP A 65 -15.27 1.72 -7.62
N GLU A 66 -14.21 1.86 -8.45
CA GLU A 66 -13.29 3.00 -8.38
C GLU A 66 -14.00 4.31 -8.72
N ASP A 67 -14.83 4.32 -9.74
CA ASP A 67 -15.60 5.53 -10.14
C ASP A 67 -16.54 5.95 -9.01
N THR A 68 -17.23 5.01 -8.40
CA THR A 68 -18.13 5.24 -7.26
C THR A 68 -17.38 5.82 -6.08
N VAL A 69 -16.26 5.22 -5.72
CA VAL A 69 -15.42 5.65 -4.58
C VAL A 69 -14.78 6.99 -4.86
N ASN A 70 -14.18 7.19 -6.05
CA ASN A 70 -13.52 8.43 -6.42
C ASN A 70 -14.45 9.63 -6.36
N LYS A 71 -15.72 9.45 -6.77
CA LYS A 71 -16.73 10.52 -6.67
C LYS A 71 -16.89 11.02 -5.23
N VAL A 72 -17.02 10.10 -4.26
CA VAL A 72 -17.16 10.45 -2.84
C VAL A 72 -15.85 11.01 -2.28
N LEU A 73 -14.70 10.47 -2.69
CA LEU A 73 -13.40 10.96 -2.24
C LEU A 73 -13.11 12.39 -2.73
N LEU A 74 -13.57 12.77 -3.93
CA LEU A 74 -13.49 14.14 -4.44
C LEU A 74 -14.33 15.10 -3.58
N GLU A 75 -15.57 14.72 -3.23
CA GLU A 75 -16.43 15.51 -2.34
C GLU A 75 -15.77 15.66 -0.94
N PHE A 76 -15.16 14.62 -0.42
CA PHE A 76 -14.43 14.67 0.85
C PHE A 76 -13.20 15.57 0.79
N SER A 77 -12.43 15.51 -0.32
CA SER A 77 -11.26 16.35 -0.53
C SER A 77 -11.65 17.84 -0.47
N GLU A 78 -12.71 18.24 -1.17
CA GLU A 78 -13.19 19.62 -1.18
C GLU A 78 -13.72 20.03 0.21
N LYS A 79 -14.60 19.22 0.81
CA LYS A 79 -15.24 19.50 2.09
C LYS A 79 -14.23 19.64 3.23
N HIS A 80 -13.22 18.78 3.26
CA HIS A 80 -12.25 18.72 4.35
C HIS A 80 -10.89 19.31 4.00
N GLN A 81 -10.72 19.87 2.80
CA GLN A 81 -9.47 20.45 2.33
C GLN A 81 -8.27 19.50 2.49
N ILE A 82 -8.46 18.27 1.99
CA ILE A 82 -7.42 17.24 1.98
C ILE A 82 -6.88 17.11 0.57
N LYS A 83 -5.56 17.10 0.42
CA LYS A 83 -4.90 16.95 -0.89
C LYS A 83 -5.14 15.58 -1.48
N LEU A 84 -5.35 15.55 -2.79
CA LEU A 84 -5.48 14.34 -3.59
C LEU A 84 -4.12 13.90 -4.12
N VAL A 85 -3.91 12.61 -4.27
CA VAL A 85 -2.75 12.04 -4.96
C VAL A 85 -3.20 10.94 -5.90
N ALA A 86 -2.69 10.97 -7.13
CA ALA A 86 -2.93 9.94 -8.13
C ALA A 86 -1.90 8.82 -7.98
N THR A 87 -2.36 7.59 -7.88
CA THR A 87 -1.51 6.41 -7.82
C THR A 87 -1.97 5.34 -8.81
N ASN A 88 -1.12 4.35 -9.04
CA ASN A 88 -1.40 3.23 -9.91
C ASN A 88 -0.95 1.93 -9.24
N ASN A 89 -1.85 0.95 -9.16
CA ASN A 89 -1.48 -0.39 -8.73
C ASN A 89 -0.76 -1.10 -9.87
N THR A 90 0.54 -1.31 -9.73
CA THR A 90 1.37 -1.91 -10.76
C THR A 90 1.76 -3.33 -10.39
N PHE A 91 1.46 -4.30 -11.26
CA PHE A 91 1.78 -5.71 -11.07
C PHE A 91 2.68 -6.27 -12.18
N TYR A 92 2.76 -5.58 -13.34
CA TYR A 92 3.59 -5.96 -14.47
C TYR A 92 4.02 -4.72 -15.27
N LEU A 93 5.02 -4.87 -16.15
CA LEU A 93 5.64 -3.73 -16.84
C LEU A 93 4.78 -3.19 -17.98
N ASP A 94 4.31 -4.07 -18.84
CA ASP A 94 3.60 -3.70 -20.06
C ASP A 94 2.17 -4.24 -20.05
N ASN A 95 1.24 -3.53 -20.66
CA ASN A 95 -0.14 -3.95 -20.81
C ASN A 95 -0.28 -5.38 -21.38
N ASN A 96 0.58 -5.76 -22.35
CA ASN A 96 0.61 -7.08 -22.97
C ASN A 96 1.05 -8.20 -22.02
N SER A 97 1.60 -7.87 -20.85
CA SER A 97 2.05 -8.85 -19.85
C SER A 97 0.91 -9.31 -18.92
N ALA A 98 -0.29 -8.79 -19.07
CA ALA A 98 -1.45 -9.13 -18.25
C ALA A 98 -1.77 -10.63 -18.25
N ASP A 99 -1.74 -11.29 -19.42
CA ASP A 99 -2.02 -12.73 -19.54
C ASP A 99 -0.92 -13.57 -18.87
N ALA A 100 0.34 -13.20 -19.03
CA ALA A 100 1.45 -13.88 -18.36
C ALA A 100 1.33 -13.76 -16.83
N HIS A 101 0.96 -12.59 -16.33
CA HIS A 101 0.69 -12.37 -14.90
C HIS A 101 -0.50 -13.21 -14.41
N ASP A 102 -1.59 -13.30 -15.17
CA ASP A 102 -2.75 -14.11 -14.83
C ASP A 102 -2.41 -15.62 -14.75
N ILE A 103 -1.56 -16.10 -15.66
CA ILE A 103 -1.02 -17.47 -15.60
C ILE A 103 -0.18 -17.67 -14.34
N LEU A 104 0.66 -16.70 -14.00
CA LEU A 104 1.50 -16.75 -12.80
C LEU A 104 0.65 -16.85 -11.52
N LEU A 105 -0.46 -16.12 -11.46
CA LEU A 105 -1.43 -16.22 -10.36
C LEU A 105 -2.03 -17.61 -10.26
N CYS A 106 -2.38 -18.24 -11.40
CA CYS A 106 -2.87 -19.61 -11.43
C CYS A 106 -1.83 -20.61 -10.89
N VAL A 107 -0.57 -20.47 -11.31
CA VAL A 107 0.54 -21.30 -10.80
C VAL A 107 0.72 -21.14 -9.29
N LYS A 108 0.71 -19.89 -8.81
CA LYS A 108 0.84 -19.58 -7.39
C LYS A 108 -0.25 -20.21 -6.53
N ASP A 109 -1.50 -20.18 -7.00
CA ASP A 109 -2.67 -20.58 -6.21
C ASP A 109 -3.10 -22.05 -6.52
N GLY A 110 -2.42 -22.74 -7.43
CA GLY A 110 -2.77 -24.12 -7.86
C GLY A 110 -4.07 -24.19 -8.66
N GLU A 111 -4.47 -23.10 -9.30
CA GLU A 111 -5.72 -22.97 -10.04
C GLU A 111 -5.55 -23.18 -11.56
N LYS A 112 -6.65 -23.47 -12.24
CA LYS A 112 -6.65 -23.58 -13.71
C LYS A 112 -7.03 -22.25 -14.34
N LEU A 113 -6.41 -21.92 -15.48
CA LEU A 113 -6.76 -20.73 -16.25
C LEU A 113 -8.25 -20.70 -16.66
N SER A 114 -8.85 -21.87 -16.86
CA SER A 114 -10.27 -22.01 -17.19
C SER A 114 -11.22 -21.76 -16.03
N THR A 115 -10.72 -21.73 -14.79
CA THR A 115 -11.52 -21.35 -13.63
C THR A 115 -11.89 -19.87 -13.75
N PRO A 116 -13.18 -19.49 -13.66
CA PRO A 116 -13.57 -18.08 -13.81
C PRO A 116 -13.00 -17.21 -12.71
N LYS A 117 -12.61 -15.96 -13.06
CA LYS A 117 -12.16 -14.94 -12.09
C LYS A 117 -13.33 -14.49 -11.22
N GLY A 118 -13.12 -14.35 -9.92
CA GLY A 118 -14.15 -13.88 -8.99
C GLY A 118 -13.82 -14.12 -7.53
N ARG A 119 -14.86 -14.06 -6.70
CA ARG A 119 -14.76 -14.29 -5.25
C ARG A 119 -15.63 -15.46 -4.83
N GLY A 120 -15.18 -16.23 -3.83
CA GLY A 120 -15.92 -17.33 -3.27
C GLY A 120 -15.61 -18.68 -3.93
N ARG A 121 -16.39 -19.69 -3.55
CA ARG A 121 -16.18 -21.08 -4.00
C ARG A 121 -16.41 -21.23 -5.50
N GLY A 122 -15.48 -21.85 -6.20
CA GLY A 122 -15.57 -22.09 -7.65
C GLY A 122 -15.01 -20.95 -8.51
N PHE A 123 -14.44 -19.91 -7.88
CA PHE A 123 -13.75 -18.82 -8.55
C PHE A 123 -12.28 -18.78 -8.14
N ARG A 124 -11.44 -18.25 -9.01
CA ARG A 124 -10.04 -17.97 -8.73
C ARG A 124 -9.77 -16.47 -8.62
N TYR A 125 -8.71 -16.11 -7.97
CA TYR A 125 -8.22 -14.74 -7.97
C TYR A 125 -7.67 -14.37 -9.36
N GLY A 126 -7.85 -13.12 -9.75
CA GLY A 126 -7.29 -12.52 -10.96
C GLY A 126 -7.62 -11.04 -11.01
N LEU A 127 -6.78 -10.27 -11.70
CA LEU A 127 -7.06 -8.85 -11.91
C LEU A 127 -8.25 -8.69 -12.86
N PRO A 128 -9.11 -7.66 -12.67
CA PRO A 128 -10.34 -7.50 -13.44
C PRO A 128 -10.09 -7.16 -14.91
N ASN A 129 -8.99 -6.48 -15.22
CA ASN A 129 -8.60 -6.07 -16.57
C ASN A 129 -7.07 -5.97 -16.70
N ASN A 130 -6.57 -5.40 -17.78
CA ASN A 130 -5.14 -5.26 -18.11
C ASN A 130 -4.56 -3.88 -17.76
N GLU A 131 -5.26 -3.06 -16.98
CA GLU A 131 -4.83 -1.70 -16.61
C GLU A 131 -3.81 -1.63 -15.47
N TYR A 132 -3.31 -2.76 -15.00
CA TYR A 132 -2.38 -2.86 -13.86
C TYR A 132 -0.90 -2.91 -14.27
N TYR A 133 -0.56 -2.31 -15.42
CA TYR A 133 0.81 -2.17 -15.88
C TYR A 133 1.49 -0.90 -15.36
N PHE A 134 2.80 -0.83 -15.50
CA PHE A 134 3.58 0.35 -15.12
C PHE A 134 3.37 1.49 -16.12
N LYS A 135 2.42 2.36 -15.83
CA LYS A 135 2.07 3.49 -16.69
C LYS A 135 3.16 4.56 -16.69
N SER A 136 3.39 5.15 -17.86
CA SER A 136 4.30 6.28 -18.01
C SER A 136 3.72 7.55 -17.34
N PRO A 137 4.58 8.54 -17.02
CA PRO A 137 4.09 9.82 -16.49
C PRO A 137 3.08 10.54 -17.38
N ASP A 138 3.18 10.38 -18.69
CA ASP A 138 2.26 11.05 -19.63
C ASP A 138 0.91 10.33 -19.68
N GLU A 139 0.88 8.99 -19.64
CA GLU A 139 -0.36 8.23 -19.47
C GLU A 139 -1.07 8.59 -18.15
N MET A 140 -0.33 8.71 -17.05
CA MET A 140 -0.91 9.11 -15.77
C MET A 140 -1.48 10.54 -15.82
N LYS A 141 -0.79 11.47 -16.46
CA LYS A 141 -1.31 12.84 -16.68
C LYS A 141 -2.58 12.86 -17.54
N GLU A 142 -2.67 12.00 -18.55
CA GLU A 142 -3.86 11.87 -19.38
C GLU A 142 -5.05 11.32 -18.59
N ILE A 143 -4.84 10.23 -17.83
CA ILE A 143 -5.86 9.59 -17.00
C ILE A 143 -6.43 10.53 -15.92
N PHE A 144 -5.58 11.42 -15.38
CA PHE A 144 -5.96 12.40 -14.35
C PHE A 144 -5.98 13.84 -14.88
N SER A 145 -6.21 14.02 -16.18
CA SER A 145 -6.22 15.35 -16.81
C SER A 145 -7.28 16.31 -16.25
N ASP A 146 -8.36 15.78 -15.71
CA ASP A 146 -9.41 16.52 -14.99
C ASP A 146 -9.00 16.94 -13.57
N ILE A 147 -7.96 16.33 -12.99
CA ILE A 147 -7.47 16.61 -11.63
C ILE A 147 -5.93 16.73 -11.63
N PRO A 148 -5.36 17.73 -12.33
CA PRO A 148 -3.90 17.83 -12.47
C PRO A 148 -3.17 18.02 -11.13
N SER A 149 -3.87 18.53 -10.10
CA SER A 149 -3.33 18.66 -8.76
C SER A 149 -2.99 17.30 -8.12
N ALA A 150 -3.75 16.24 -8.42
CA ALA A 150 -3.47 14.90 -7.91
C ALA A 150 -2.12 14.36 -8.44
N ILE A 151 -1.72 14.75 -9.65
CA ILE A 151 -0.41 14.43 -10.22
C ILE A 151 0.68 15.32 -9.58
N SER A 152 0.47 16.64 -9.49
CA SER A 152 1.49 17.55 -8.96
C SER A 152 1.79 17.30 -7.47
N ASN A 153 0.81 16.83 -6.69
CA ASN A 153 0.99 16.51 -5.28
C ASN A 153 1.91 15.30 -5.05
N THR A 154 2.14 14.46 -6.06
CA THR A 154 3.17 13.40 -5.97
C THR A 154 4.56 13.99 -5.76
N ASN A 155 4.87 15.12 -6.39
CA ASN A 155 6.13 15.84 -6.20
C ASN A 155 6.24 16.43 -4.78
N GLU A 156 5.13 16.88 -4.20
CA GLU A 156 5.12 17.35 -2.81
C GLU A 156 5.50 16.22 -1.85
N ILE A 157 4.93 15.02 -2.04
CA ILE A 157 5.29 13.85 -1.23
C ILE A 157 6.77 13.53 -1.36
N VAL A 158 7.29 13.50 -2.60
CA VAL A 158 8.72 13.26 -2.84
C VAL A 158 9.60 14.29 -2.12
N SER A 159 9.19 15.56 -2.12
CA SER A 159 9.96 16.63 -1.46
C SER A 159 9.98 16.54 0.08
N LYS A 160 9.00 15.87 0.67
CA LYS A 160 8.95 15.60 2.12
C LYS A 160 9.87 14.45 2.54
N VAL A 161 10.13 13.51 1.64
CA VAL A 161 10.94 12.32 1.95
C VAL A 161 12.43 12.70 1.90
N GLN A 162 13.13 12.51 3.02
CA GLN A 162 14.58 12.65 3.08
C GLN A 162 15.25 11.35 2.67
N ALA A 163 16.39 11.45 1.98
CA ALA A 163 17.19 10.28 1.67
C ALA A 163 17.73 9.64 2.96
N PHE A 164 17.49 8.35 3.13
CA PHE A 164 18.03 7.57 4.24
C PHE A 164 18.55 6.23 3.73
N ASP A 165 19.52 5.66 4.44
CA ASP A 165 20.07 4.36 4.10
C ASP A 165 19.27 3.26 4.81
N LEU A 166 18.72 2.33 4.01
CA LEU A 166 18.04 1.13 4.51
C LEU A 166 19.01 0.02 4.91
N ASN A 167 20.31 0.19 4.57
CA ASN A 167 21.33 -0.81 4.83
C ASN A 167 21.84 -0.71 6.26
N ASN A 168 21.17 -1.38 7.18
CA ASN A 168 21.62 -1.48 8.58
C ASN A 168 22.58 -2.64 8.76
N GLU A 169 23.47 -2.54 9.75
CA GLU A 169 24.28 -3.69 10.17
C GLU A 169 23.38 -4.86 10.55
N VAL A 170 23.81 -6.07 10.22
CA VAL A 170 23.09 -7.29 10.58
C VAL A 170 23.07 -7.40 12.10
N LEU A 171 21.90 -7.23 12.71
CA LEU A 171 21.69 -7.44 14.14
C LEU A 171 21.61 -8.94 14.40
N LEU A 172 22.74 -9.54 14.74
CA LEU A 172 22.76 -10.91 15.25
C LEU A 172 22.26 -10.92 16.70
N PRO A 173 21.40 -11.87 17.08
CA PRO A 173 21.01 -12.03 18.47
C PRO A 173 22.26 -12.28 19.31
N LYS A 174 22.48 -11.46 20.34
CA LYS A 174 23.52 -11.75 21.35
C LYS A 174 22.96 -12.85 22.25
N PHE A 175 23.55 -14.02 22.18
CA PHE A 175 23.33 -15.09 23.15
C PHE A 175 24.46 -15.03 24.19
N GLU A 176 24.10 -14.80 25.42
CA GLU A 176 25.08 -14.90 26.54
C GLU A 176 25.24 -16.39 26.88
N ILE A 177 26.41 -16.92 26.55
CA ILE A 177 26.75 -18.28 26.91
C ILE A 177 27.07 -18.26 28.42
N PRO A 178 26.38 -19.11 29.26
CA PRO A 178 26.69 -19.19 30.65
C PRO A 178 28.16 -19.65 30.87
N ASP A 179 28.83 -19.10 31.90
CA ASP A 179 30.26 -19.30 32.16
C ASP A 179 30.64 -20.78 32.25
N GLU A 180 29.75 -21.66 32.68
CA GLU A 180 29.92 -23.11 32.75
C GLU A 180 30.13 -23.81 31.39
N PHE A 181 29.80 -23.12 30.27
CA PHE A 181 30.01 -23.61 28.91
C PHE A 181 31.15 -22.89 28.18
N ILE A 182 31.89 -22.03 28.89
CA ILE A 182 33.06 -21.34 28.35
C ILE A 182 34.29 -22.17 28.74
N ASP A 183 35.05 -22.63 27.74
CA ASP A 183 36.31 -23.28 27.98
C ASP A 183 37.38 -22.24 28.33
N SER A 184 37.70 -22.15 29.62
CA SER A 184 38.66 -21.18 30.13
C SER A 184 40.11 -21.48 29.70
N ASP A 185 40.38 -22.68 29.20
CA ASP A 185 41.71 -23.10 28.77
C ASP A 185 41.95 -22.83 27.26
N ASP A 186 40.89 -22.43 26.52
CA ASP A 186 40.99 -21.99 25.13
C ASP A 186 41.03 -20.46 25.06
N GLU A 187 42.24 -19.88 24.90
CA GLU A 187 42.45 -18.43 24.77
C GLU A 187 41.64 -17.80 23.61
N ASN A 188 41.14 -18.63 22.67
CA ASN A 188 40.28 -18.18 21.55
C ASN A 188 38.77 -18.42 21.82
N ASP A 189 38.39 -19.08 22.91
CA ASP A 189 37.00 -19.27 23.27
C ASP A 189 36.44 -18.03 23.97
N SER A 190 35.99 -17.08 23.16
CA SER A 190 35.28 -15.88 23.66
C SER A 190 33.78 -16.13 23.84
N GLY A 191 33.32 -17.39 23.94
CA GLY A 191 31.90 -17.72 23.95
C GLY A 191 31.20 -17.50 22.61
N LYS A 192 31.96 -17.40 21.51
CA LYS A 192 31.44 -17.12 20.17
C LYS A 192 31.28 -18.38 19.30
N ARG A 193 31.46 -19.56 19.86
CA ARG A 193 31.20 -20.82 19.17
C ARG A 193 29.74 -21.19 19.36
N GLY A 194 28.92 -20.80 18.41
CA GLY A 194 27.52 -21.18 18.24
C GLY A 194 27.20 -21.31 16.75
#